data_d185051b002a744f6e3acf21477dddc1
#
_entry.id   d185051b002a744f6e3acf21477dddc1
#
_cell.length_a   1.000
_cell.length_b   1.000
_cell.length_c   1.000
_cell.angle_alpha   90.00
_cell.angle_beta   90.00
_cell.angle_gamma   90.00
#
_symmetry.space_group_name_H-M   'P 1'
#
loop_
_entity.id
_entity.type
_entity.pdbx_description
1 polymer ?
#
loop_
_entity_poly.entity_id
_entity_poly.type
_entity_poly.pdbx_seq_one_letter_code
_entity_poly.pdbx_strand_id
1 'polypeptide(L)'
;MKISDLRIGVKLAAGFLAVVLLTALLGAIALVQMSRIHANAEEIATNLLPSVTQTGELRVLLNRMRRAEAGMVTARSAAEVKAFAEQVAARHKDLSRVEAVYEPLIDMPKEREVFNAYKTRKAAYVALQDKLADIAKGVD
;
A
#
# COMPACT_ATOMS: atom_id res chain seq x y z
N MET A 1 8.90 -58.06 21.69
CA MET A 1 7.57 -58.45 21.20
C MET A 1 7.54 -58.21 19.70
N LYS A 2 7.46 -59.24 18.88
CA LYS A 2 7.37 -59.08 17.42
C LYS A 2 5.91 -58.80 17.03
N ILE A 3 5.68 -57.88 16.13
CA ILE A 3 4.34 -57.51 15.60
C ILE A 3 3.61 -58.73 15.01
N SER A 4 4.38 -59.78 14.65
CA SER A 4 3.87 -61.05 14.15
C SER A 4 3.04 -61.86 15.16
N ASP A 5 3.26 -61.74 16.50
CA ASP A 5 2.62 -62.53 17.56
C ASP A 5 1.30 -61.94 18.07
N LEU A 6 0.87 -60.82 17.56
CA LEU A 6 -0.39 -60.16 17.95
C LEU A 6 -1.59 -60.81 17.26
N ARG A 7 -2.70 -61.01 18.01
CA ARG A 7 -3.99 -61.45 17.44
C ARG A 7 -4.43 -60.55 16.28
N ILE A 8 -5.01 -61.16 15.25
CA ILE A 8 -5.43 -60.43 14.02
C ILE A 8 -6.30 -59.18 14.33
N GLY A 9 -7.20 -59.27 15.30
CA GLY A 9 -8.04 -58.15 15.74
C GLY A 9 -7.25 -56.99 16.30
N VAL A 10 -6.13 -57.24 17.02
CA VAL A 10 -5.26 -56.16 17.55
C VAL A 10 -4.48 -55.48 16.43
N LYS A 11 -4.05 -56.21 15.42
CA LYS A 11 -3.39 -55.63 14.24
C LYS A 11 -4.33 -54.74 13.46
N LEU A 12 -5.56 -55.17 13.25
CA LEU A 12 -6.60 -54.37 12.58
C LEU A 12 -6.97 -53.12 13.37
N ALA A 13 -7.16 -53.23 14.68
CA ALA A 13 -7.46 -52.10 15.56
C ALA A 13 -6.32 -51.10 15.59
N ALA A 14 -5.05 -51.54 15.66
CA ALA A 14 -3.88 -50.65 15.62
C ALA A 14 -3.74 -49.93 14.27
N GLY A 15 -3.96 -50.65 13.15
CA GLY A 15 -3.97 -50.00 11.82
C GLY A 15 -5.07 -48.97 11.67
N PHE A 16 -6.28 -49.27 12.14
CA PHE A 16 -7.39 -48.34 12.12
C PHE A 16 -7.11 -47.08 12.98
N LEU A 17 -6.59 -47.30 14.21
CA LEU A 17 -6.22 -46.22 15.10
C LEU A 17 -5.14 -45.31 14.49
N ALA A 18 -4.13 -45.89 13.83
CA ALA A 18 -3.10 -45.12 13.14
C ALA A 18 -3.69 -44.23 12.04
N VAL A 19 -4.61 -44.75 11.24
CA VAL A 19 -5.30 -43.98 10.20
C VAL A 19 -6.13 -42.84 10.80
N VAL A 20 -6.87 -43.11 11.88
CA VAL A 20 -7.68 -42.08 12.58
C VAL A 20 -6.78 -41.00 13.14
N LEU A 21 -5.65 -41.33 13.77
CA LEU A 21 -4.69 -40.35 14.30
C LEU A 21 -4.07 -39.51 13.18
N LEU A 22 -3.68 -40.13 12.07
CA LEU A 22 -3.16 -39.41 10.92
C LEU A 22 -4.20 -38.43 10.33
N THR A 23 -5.43 -38.90 10.20
CA THR A 23 -6.54 -38.02 9.70
C THR A 23 -6.81 -36.87 10.65
N ALA A 24 -6.81 -37.10 11.96
CA ALA A 24 -6.96 -36.04 12.95
C ALA A 24 -5.81 -35.03 12.91
N LEU A 25 -4.58 -35.52 12.76
CA LEU A 25 -3.39 -34.66 12.61
C LEU A 25 -3.47 -33.78 11.33
N LEU A 26 -3.83 -34.39 10.21
CA LEU A 26 -4.02 -33.65 8.95
C LEU A 26 -5.14 -32.59 9.06
N GLY A 27 -6.26 -32.95 9.72
CA GLY A 27 -7.34 -32.00 10.00
C GLY A 27 -6.89 -30.83 10.85
N ALA A 28 -6.12 -31.06 11.90
CA ALA A 28 -5.57 -30.02 12.75
C ALA A 28 -4.61 -29.07 11.97
N ILE A 29 -3.72 -29.65 11.16
CA ILE A 29 -2.83 -28.87 10.30
C ILE A 29 -3.64 -28.03 9.29
N ALA A 30 -4.66 -28.59 8.67
CA ALA A 30 -5.51 -27.89 7.71
C ALA A 30 -6.23 -26.70 8.35
N LEU A 31 -6.75 -26.83 9.56
CA LEU A 31 -7.39 -25.73 10.29
C LEU A 31 -6.41 -24.59 10.61
N VAL A 32 -5.18 -24.92 11.05
CA VAL A 32 -4.15 -23.92 11.30
C VAL A 32 -3.75 -23.17 10.02
N GLN A 33 -3.61 -23.89 8.91
CA GLN A 33 -3.27 -23.30 7.62
C GLN A 33 -4.41 -22.40 7.11
N MET A 34 -5.66 -22.82 7.25
CA MET A 34 -6.83 -22.02 6.87
C MET A 34 -6.89 -20.71 7.66
N SER A 35 -6.63 -20.74 8.97
CA SER A 35 -6.57 -19.54 9.81
C SER A 35 -5.48 -18.56 9.35
N ARG A 36 -4.30 -19.06 8.98
CA ARG A 36 -3.21 -18.23 8.44
C ARG A 36 -3.56 -17.60 7.10
N ILE A 37 -4.18 -18.38 6.20
CA ILE A 37 -4.64 -17.87 4.90
C ILE A 37 -5.66 -16.76 5.11
N HIS A 38 -6.60 -16.94 6.03
CA HIS A 38 -7.62 -15.91 6.34
C HIS A 38 -6.98 -14.63 6.87
N ALA A 39 -6.06 -14.72 7.83
CA ALA A 39 -5.36 -13.57 8.37
C ALA A 39 -4.54 -12.80 7.30
N ASN A 40 -3.83 -13.54 6.45
CA ASN A 40 -3.08 -12.91 5.34
C ASN A 40 -4.02 -12.25 4.31
N ALA A 41 -5.17 -12.87 4.01
CA ALA A 41 -6.15 -12.28 3.10
C ALA A 41 -6.77 -11.00 3.67
N GLU A 42 -7.03 -10.97 4.97
CA GLU A 42 -7.52 -9.78 5.67
C GLU A 42 -6.49 -8.65 5.65
N GLU A 43 -5.22 -8.94 5.93
CA GLU A 43 -4.12 -7.97 5.86
C GLU A 43 -3.97 -7.38 4.44
N ILE A 44 -4.03 -8.22 3.42
CA ILE A 44 -3.99 -7.78 2.02
C ILE A 44 -5.18 -6.84 1.72
N ALA A 45 -6.38 -7.19 2.16
CA ALA A 45 -7.58 -6.41 1.86
C ALA A 45 -7.66 -5.09 2.63
N THR A 46 -7.22 -5.07 3.89
CA THR A 46 -7.40 -3.92 4.80
C THR A 46 -6.21 -2.99 4.84
N ASN A 47 -5.01 -3.45 4.53
CA ASN A 47 -3.79 -2.64 4.58
C ASN A 47 -3.09 -2.58 3.22
N LEU A 48 -2.63 -3.71 2.68
CA LEU A 48 -1.73 -3.71 1.53
C LEU A 48 -2.38 -3.14 0.27
N LEU A 49 -3.60 -3.55 -0.05
CA LEU A 49 -4.31 -3.08 -1.25
C LEU A 49 -4.67 -1.59 -1.17
N PRO A 50 -5.21 -1.05 -0.05
CA PRO A 50 -5.37 0.38 0.14
C PRO A 50 -4.04 1.15 0.04
N SER A 51 -2.94 0.67 0.64
CA SER A 51 -1.62 1.32 0.58
C SER A 51 -1.11 1.44 -0.85
N VAL A 52 -1.20 0.38 -1.65
CA VAL A 52 -0.80 0.38 -3.07
C VAL A 52 -1.68 1.35 -3.86
N THR A 53 -2.98 1.40 -3.59
CA THR A 53 -3.92 2.31 -4.24
C THR A 53 -3.56 3.77 -3.94
N GLN A 54 -3.34 4.11 -2.67
CA GLN A 54 -3.00 5.48 -2.26
C GLN A 54 -1.64 5.93 -2.84
N THR A 55 -0.62 5.07 -2.82
CA THR A 55 0.68 5.39 -3.43
C THR A 55 0.59 5.58 -4.93
N GLY A 56 -0.25 4.80 -5.61
CA GLY A 56 -0.59 5.00 -7.02
C GLY A 56 -1.24 6.36 -7.28
N GLU A 57 -2.19 6.75 -6.45
CA GLU A 57 -2.87 8.05 -6.54
C GLU A 57 -1.93 9.23 -6.26
N LEU A 58 -1.05 9.13 -5.25
CA LEU A 58 0.01 10.12 -4.99
C LEU A 58 0.86 10.36 -6.23
N ARG A 59 1.30 9.29 -6.91
CA ARG A 59 2.09 9.38 -8.13
C ARG A 59 1.33 10.08 -9.26
N VAL A 60 0.05 9.76 -9.44
CA VAL A 60 -0.79 10.39 -10.46
C VAL A 60 -0.98 11.88 -10.18
N LEU A 61 -1.25 12.26 -8.92
CA LEU A 61 -1.43 13.65 -8.51
C LEU A 61 -0.14 14.46 -8.71
N LEU A 62 1.02 13.94 -8.32
CA LEU A 62 2.32 14.57 -8.55
C LEU A 62 2.58 14.79 -10.05
N ASN A 63 2.28 13.82 -10.90
CA ASN A 63 2.45 13.97 -12.34
C ASN A 63 1.47 14.99 -12.94
N ARG A 64 0.25 15.08 -12.43
CA ARG A 64 -0.71 16.12 -12.84
C ARG A 64 -0.26 17.51 -12.43
N MET A 65 0.29 17.63 -11.21
CA MET A 65 0.85 18.87 -10.70
C MET A 65 2.03 19.34 -11.56
N ARG A 66 2.99 18.47 -11.87
CA ARG A 66 4.13 18.78 -12.76
C ARG A 66 3.70 19.23 -14.16
N ARG A 67 2.60 18.67 -14.69
CA ARG A 67 2.04 19.14 -15.97
C ARG A 67 1.47 20.54 -15.89
N ALA A 68 0.78 20.87 -14.79
CA ALA A 68 0.26 22.22 -14.59
C ALA A 68 1.40 23.25 -14.42
N GLU A 69 2.48 22.88 -13.72
CA GLU A 69 3.70 23.69 -13.60
C GLU A 69 4.38 23.93 -14.96
N ALA A 70 4.50 22.88 -15.77
CA ALA A 70 5.02 23.05 -17.13
C ALA A 70 4.11 23.96 -17.96
N GLY A 71 2.79 23.90 -17.75
CA GLY A 71 1.83 24.84 -18.34
C GLY A 71 2.08 26.29 -17.91
N MET A 72 2.38 26.55 -16.63
CA MET A 72 2.75 27.90 -16.19
C MET A 72 3.98 28.45 -16.90
N VAL A 73 5.01 27.62 -17.12
CA VAL A 73 6.24 28.03 -17.82
C VAL A 73 6.00 28.36 -19.30
N THR A 74 5.02 27.70 -19.92
CA THR A 74 4.68 27.89 -21.34
C THR A 74 3.51 28.82 -21.58
N ALA A 75 2.90 29.34 -20.51
CA ALA A 75 1.77 30.26 -20.59
C ALA A 75 2.15 31.54 -21.32
N ARG A 76 1.19 32.09 -22.09
CA ARG A 76 1.36 33.26 -22.92
C ARG A 76 0.59 34.47 -22.38
N SER A 77 -0.11 34.33 -21.28
CA SER A 77 -0.88 35.38 -20.64
C SER A 77 -0.99 35.17 -19.12
N ALA A 78 -1.15 36.27 -18.39
CA ALA A 78 -1.38 36.21 -16.94
C ALA A 78 -2.62 35.38 -16.56
N ALA A 79 -3.65 35.37 -17.41
CA ALA A 79 -4.85 34.56 -17.19
C ALA A 79 -4.56 33.04 -17.25
N GLU A 80 -3.73 32.60 -18.20
CA GLU A 80 -3.28 31.19 -18.30
C GLU A 80 -2.42 30.79 -17.10
N VAL A 81 -1.47 31.64 -16.69
CA VAL A 81 -0.65 31.43 -15.50
C VAL A 81 -1.53 31.24 -14.27
N LYS A 82 -2.52 32.12 -14.07
CA LYS A 82 -3.47 32.00 -12.96
C LYS A 82 -4.25 30.67 -13.00
N ALA A 83 -4.75 30.27 -14.17
CA ALA A 83 -5.50 29.02 -14.32
C ALA A 83 -4.65 27.78 -13.97
N PHE A 84 -3.37 27.74 -14.38
CA PHE A 84 -2.45 26.68 -14.00
C PHE A 84 -2.07 26.71 -12.52
N ALA A 85 -1.88 27.88 -11.93
CA ALA A 85 -1.61 28.02 -10.49
C ALA A 85 -2.79 27.51 -9.64
N GLU A 86 -4.02 27.79 -10.04
CA GLU A 86 -5.23 27.25 -9.39
C GLU A 86 -5.27 25.71 -9.49
N GLN A 87 -4.88 25.14 -10.63
CA GLN A 87 -4.76 23.67 -10.77
C GLN A 87 -3.71 23.10 -9.83
N VAL A 88 -2.53 23.73 -9.71
CA VAL A 88 -1.49 23.30 -8.76
C VAL A 88 -2.02 23.34 -7.33
N ALA A 89 -2.68 24.42 -6.92
CA ALA A 89 -3.27 24.56 -5.59
C ALA A 89 -4.34 23.48 -5.30
N ALA A 90 -5.19 23.16 -6.28
CA ALA A 90 -6.16 22.08 -6.16
C ALA A 90 -5.48 20.72 -5.98
N ARG A 91 -4.40 20.42 -6.73
CA ARG A 91 -3.65 19.17 -6.59
C ARG A 91 -2.94 19.06 -5.24
N HIS A 92 -2.49 20.17 -4.65
CA HIS A 92 -1.95 20.15 -3.29
C HIS A 92 -2.98 19.70 -2.25
N LYS A 93 -4.22 20.17 -2.36
CA LYS A 93 -5.31 19.73 -1.47
C LYS A 93 -5.60 18.22 -1.63
N ASP A 94 -5.69 17.77 -2.89
CA ASP A 94 -5.91 16.35 -3.19
C ASP A 94 -4.75 15.50 -2.65
N LEU A 95 -3.50 15.94 -2.83
CA LEU A 95 -2.30 15.27 -2.35
C LEU A 95 -2.31 15.13 -0.83
N SER A 96 -2.63 16.20 -0.10
CA SER A 96 -2.72 16.18 1.37
C SER A 96 -3.82 15.24 1.87
N ARG A 97 -4.94 15.15 1.15
CA ARG A 97 -6.02 14.20 1.48
C ARG A 97 -5.56 12.76 1.31
N VAL A 98 -4.89 12.43 0.20
CA VAL A 98 -4.39 11.07 -0.05
C VAL A 98 -3.30 10.70 0.96
N GLU A 99 -2.39 11.62 1.30
CA GLU A 99 -1.38 11.44 2.35
C GLU A 99 -2.02 11.11 3.71
N ALA A 100 -3.07 11.82 4.09
CA ALA A 100 -3.77 11.60 5.35
C ALA A 100 -4.45 10.22 5.42
N VAL A 101 -4.89 9.69 4.28
CA VAL A 101 -5.44 8.33 4.18
C VAL A 101 -4.33 7.28 4.18
N TYR A 102 -3.19 7.56 3.55
CA TYR A 102 -2.07 6.63 3.44
C TYR A 102 -1.25 6.50 4.73
N GLU A 103 -1.02 7.60 5.44
CA GLU A 103 -0.12 7.62 6.61
C GLU A 103 -0.48 6.62 7.71
N PRO A 104 -1.77 6.39 8.08
CA PRO A 104 -2.16 5.38 9.07
C PRO A 104 -2.01 3.94 8.57
N LEU A 105 -1.90 3.70 7.25
CA LEU A 105 -1.70 2.37 6.68
C LEU A 105 -0.24 1.90 6.74
N ILE A 106 0.69 2.81 7.04
CA ILE A 106 2.13 2.51 7.12
C ILE A 106 2.43 1.74 8.41
N ASP A 107 2.73 0.47 8.29
CA ASP A 107 3.04 -0.44 9.38
C ASP A 107 4.52 -0.87 9.43
N MET A 108 5.23 -0.83 8.28
CA MET A 108 6.64 -1.23 8.21
C MET A 108 7.60 -0.06 8.49
N PRO A 109 8.67 -0.27 9.31
CA PRO A 109 9.66 0.78 9.61
C PRO A 109 10.32 1.37 8.35
N LYS A 110 10.60 0.53 7.35
CA LYS A 110 11.22 0.96 6.09
C LYS A 110 10.29 1.85 5.26
N GLU A 111 9.02 1.52 5.23
CA GLU A 111 7.99 2.32 4.56
C GLU A 111 7.84 3.69 5.24
N ARG A 112 7.83 3.73 6.57
CA ARG A 112 7.82 4.97 7.36
C ARG A 112 9.04 5.85 7.06
N GLU A 113 10.24 5.28 6.96
CA GLU A 113 11.45 6.00 6.58
C GLU A 113 11.31 6.65 5.20
N VAL A 114 10.84 5.87 4.20
CA VAL A 114 10.63 6.35 2.83
C VAL A 114 9.58 7.46 2.79
N PHE A 115 8.48 7.31 3.51
CA PHE A 115 7.42 8.32 3.57
C PHE A 115 7.89 9.62 4.24
N ASN A 116 8.70 9.55 5.29
CA ASN A 116 9.29 10.73 5.90
C ASN A 116 10.28 11.45 4.96
N ALA A 117 11.10 10.70 4.23
CA ALA A 117 11.96 11.26 3.19
C ALA A 117 11.16 11.93 2.06
N TYR A 118 10.03 11.32 1.66
CA TYR A 118 9.09 11.92 0.72
C TYR A 118 8.53 13.26 1.23
N LYS A 119 8.03 13.32 2.48
CA LYS A 119 7.51 14.56 3.09
C LYS A 119 8.56 15.69 3.10
N THR A 120 9.80 15.36 3.43
CA THR A 120 10.91 16.33 3.42
C THR A 120 11.18 16.87 2.02
N ARG A 121 11.25 15.98 1.01
CA ARG A 121 11.48 16.37 -0.39
C ARG A 121 10.29 17.15 -0.95
N LYS A 122 9.06 16.79 -0.59
CA LYS A 122 7.85 17.52 -0.96
C LYS A 122 7.88 18.96 -0.43
N ALA A 123 8.27 19.17 0.83
CA ALA A 123 8.37 20.51 1.41
C ALA A 123 9.37 21.39 0.64
N ALA A 124 10.54 20.85 0.29
CA ALA A 124 11.51 21.56 -0.54
C ALA A 124 10.97 21.85 -1.96
N TYR A 125 10.22 20.92 -2.52
CA TYR A 125 9.60 21.07 -3.84
C TYR A 125 8.53 22.17 -3.84
N VAL A 126 7.67 22.24 -2.81
CA VAL A 126 6.66 23.29 -2.66
C VAL A 126 7.32 24.67 -2.58
N ALA A 127 8.42 24.82 -1.84
CA ALA A 127 9.15 26.08 -1.77
C ALA A 127 9.72 26.53 -3.14
N LEU A 128 10.03 25.60 -4.03
CA LEU A 128 10.43 25.91 -5.41
C LEU A 128 9.23 26.28 -6.29
N GLN A 129 8.06 25.69 -6.05
CA GLN A 129 6.81 26.04 -6.76
C GLN A 129 6.39 27.48 -6.47
N ASP A 130 6.50 27.93 -5.22
CA ASP A 130 6.18 29.29 -4.84
C ASP A 130 7.06 30.29 -5.62
N LYS A 131 8.37 30.01 -5.74
CA LYS A 131 9.29 30.79 -6.57
C LYS A 131 8.92 30.79 -8.05
N LEU A 132 8.54 29.62 -8.58
CA LEU A 132 8.09 29.51 -9.97
C LEU A 132 6.84 30.35 -10.23
N ALA A 133 5.85 30.29 -9.33
CA ALA A 133 4.63 31.06 -9.43
C ALA A 133 4.90 32.57 -9.38
N ASP A 134 5.87 33.03 -8.59
CA ASP A 134 6.26 34.44 -8.52
C ASP A 134 6.97 34.89 -9.80
N ILE A 135 7.84 34.09 -10.38
CA ILE A 135 8.48 34.37 -11.66
C ILE A 135 7.43 34.42 -12.79
N ALA A 136 6.49 33.47 -12.80
CA ALA A 136 5.46 33.38 -13.83
C ALA A 136 4.47 34.57 -13.81
N LYS A 137 4.28 35.26 -12.66
CA LYS A 137 3.44 36.46 -12.55
C LYS A 137 4.02 37.65 -13.31
N GLY A 138 5.30 37.65 -13.66
CA GLY A 138 5.95 38.71 -14.45
C GLY A 138 5.81 38.54 -15.97
N VAL A 139 4.97 37.61 -16.42
CA VAL A 139 4.62 37.47 -17.84
C VAL A 139 3.45 38.41 -18.13
N ASP A 140 3.77 39.56 -18.73
CA ASP A 140 2.81 40.55 -19.25
C ASP A 140 2.23 40.09 -20.62
#